data_45f2eba266dc7ef14f9d106bc2531b7a
#
_entry.id   45f2eba266dc7ef14f9d106bc2531b7a
#
_cell.length_a   1.000
_cell.length_b   1.000
_cell.length_c   1.000
_cell.angle_alpha   90.00
_cell.angle_beta   90.00
_cell.angle_gamma   90.00
#
_symmetry.space_group_name_H-M   'P 1'
#
loop_
_entity.id
_entity.type
_entity.pdbx_description
1 polymer ?
#
loop_
_entity_poly.entity_id
_entity_poly.type
_entity_poly.pdbx_seq_one_letter_code
_entity_poly.pdbx_strand_id
1 'polypeptide(L)'
;MASKRIQGITVEIGGDTSKLTAALKDVDRSLSTTQGNLRDINKLLKLDPGNTELLAQKHRLLGDAVKETKERLETLKNAAQQAN
;
A
#
# COMPACT_ATOMS: atom_id res chain seq x y z
N MET A 1 -9.47 6.05 9.14
CA MET A 1 -8.09 5.58 9.25
C MET A 1 -8.00 4.16 8.74
N ALA A 2 -6.96 3.89 7.95
CA ALA A 2 -6.80 2.58 7.32
C ALA A 2 -6.71 1.45 8.34
N SER A 3 -6.00 1.63 9.45
CA SER A 3 -5.86 0.62 10.48
C SER A 3 -7.20 0.22 11.11
N LYS A 4 -8.11 1.19 11.29
CA LYS A 4 -9.43 0.89 11.83
C LYS A 4 -10.27 0.06 10.86
N ARG A 5 -10.17 0.35 9.56
CA ARG A 5 -10.87 -0.43 8.55
C ARG A 5 -10.37 -1.87 8.52
N ILE A 6 -9.06 -2.04 8.62
CA ILE A 6 -8.44 -3.36 8.63
C ILE A 6 -8.88 -4.14 9.87
N GLN A 7 -8.88 -3.51 11.01
CA GLN A 7 -9.30 -4.14 12.27
C GLN A 7 -10.77 -4.53 12.27
N GLY A 8 -11.59 -3.83 11.49
CA GLY A 8 -13.00 -4.14 11.38
C GLY A 8 -13.33 -5.26 10.41
N ILE A 9 -12.36 -5.80 9.70
CA ILE A 9 -12.59 -6.86 8.74
C ILE A 9 -12.77 -8.18 9.49
N THR A 10 -13.89 -8.84 9.22
CA THR A 10 -14.17 -10.17 9.74
C THR A 10 -14.26 -11.14 8.58
N VAL A 11 -13.50 -12.22 8.66
CA VAL A 11 -13.54 -13.29 7.65
C VAL A 11 -14.28 -14.47 8.24
N GLU A 12 -15.44 -14.78 7.69
CA GLU A 12 -16.24 -15.92 8.13
C GLU A 12 -15.68 -17.22 7.58
N ILE A 13 -15.73 -18.27 8.41
CA ILE A 13 -15.24 -19.59 8.02
C ILE A 13 -16.11 -20.13 6.87
N GLY A 14 -15.44 -20.44 5.77
CA GLY A 14 -16.11 -20.94 4.56
C GLY A 14 -16.98 -19.92 3.87
N GLY A 15 -16.85 -18.66 4.25
CA GLY A 15 -17.77 -17.64 3.84
C GLY A 15 -17.18 -16.56 2.97
N ASP A 16 -17.76 -15.41 3.10
CA ASP A 16 -17.57 -14.27 2.22
C ASP A 16 -16.27 -13.53 2.53
N THR A 17 -15.37 -13.48 1.56
CA THR A 17 -14.12 -12.73 1.65
C THR A 17 -14.19 -11.39 0.91
N SER A 18 -15.39 -10.94 0.54
CA SER A 18 -15.55 -9.72 -0.26
C SER A 18 -15.00 -8.48 0.45
N LYS A 19 -15.16 -8.37 1.77
CA LYS A 19 -14.62 -7.25 2.54
C LYS A 19 -13.10 -7.25 2.54
N LEU A 20 -12.50 -8.43 2.68
CA LEU A 20 -11.04 -8.57 2.61
C LEU A 20 -10.54 -8.20 1.22
N THR A 21 -11.19 -8.70 0.19
CA THR A 21 -10.85 -8.39 -1.20
C THR A 21 -10.93 -6.89 -1.46
N ALA A 22 -11.98 -6.22 -0.97
CA ALA A 22 -12.14 -4.79 -1.12
C ALA A 22 -11.03 -4.01 -0.42
N ALA A 23 -10.68 -4.40 0.81
CA ALA A 23 -9.62 -3.75 1.58
C ALA A 23 -8.26 -3.91 0.89
N LEU A 24 -7.94 -5.12 0.42
CA LEU A 24 -6.70 -5.37 -0.31
C LEU A 24 -6.65 -4.60 -1.62
N LYS A 25 -7.79 -4.48 -2.30
CA LYS A 25 -7.87 -3.75 -3.56
C LYS A 25 -7.56 -2.28 -3.36
N ASP A 26 -8.05 -1.66 -2.28
CA ASP A 26 -7.75 -0.27 -1.96
C ASP A 26 -6.26 -0.07 -1.68
N VAL A 27 -5.67 -0.94 -0.88
CA VAL A 27 -4.23 -0.88 -0.57
C VAL A 27 -3.41 -1.10 -1.84
N ASP A 28 -3.78 -2.09 -2.65
CA ASP A 28 -3.06 -2.38 -3.90
C ASP A 28 -3.16 -1.22 -4.89
N ARG A 29 -4.30 -0.53 -4.93
CA ARG A 29 -4.47 0.65 -5.79
C ARG A 29 -3.54 1.78 -5.33
N SER A 30 -3.49 2.06 -4.02
CA SER A 30 -2.60 3.07 -3.46
C SER A 30 -1.14 2.73 -3.75
N LEU A 31 -0.77 1.48 -3.55
CA LEU A 31 0.59 1.01 -3.81
C LEU A 31 0.95 1.14 -5.29
N SER A 32 0.03 0.76 -6.18
CA SER A 32 0.23 0.90 -7.63
C SER A 32 0.43 2.36 -8.03
N THR A 33 -0.36 3.27 -7.46
CA THR A 33 -0.23 4.70 -7.71
C THR A 33 1.13 5.21 -7.24
N THR A 34 1.56 4.82 -6.04
CA THR A 34 2.86 5.21 -5.50
C THR A 34 4.00 4.68 -6.38
N GLN A 35 3.91 3.43 -6.83
CA GLN A 35 4.91 2.85 -7.73
C GLN A 35 4.98 3.56 -9.07
N GLY A 36 3.82 3.96 -9.61
CA GLY A 36 3.76 4.75 -10.84
C GLY A 36 4.44 6.10 -10.67
N ASN A 37 4.19 6.77 -9.57
CA ASN A 37 4.80 8.06 -9.25
C ASN A 37 6.32 7.91 -9.07
N LEU A 38 6.78 6.83 -8.42
CA LEU A 38 8.20 6.54 -8.28
C LEU A 38 8.88 6.33 -9.63
N ARG A 39 8.20 5.62 -10.54
CA ARG A 39 8.72 5.40 -11.89
C ARG A 39 8.90 6.72 -12.63
N ASP A 40 7.91 7.61 -12.53
CA ASP A 40 7.96 8.92 -13.18
C ASP A 40 9.06 9.79 -12.59
N ILE A 41 9.20 9.80 -11.28
CA ILE A 41 10.27 10.55 -10.59
C ILE A 41 11.64 10.01 -11.00
N ASN A 42 11.80 8.71 -11.10
CA ASN A 42 13.07 8.10 -11.53
C ASN A 42 13.42 8.49 -12.97
N LYS A 43 12.42 8.61 -13.85
CA LYS A 43 12.65 9.11 -15.21
C LYS A 43 13.14 10.55 -15.21
N LEU A 44 12.53 11.40 -14.40
CA LEU A 44 12.95 12.80 -14.28
C LEU A 44 14.35 12.91 -13.67
N LEU A 45 14.68 12.08 -12.70
CA LEU A 45 16.00 12.07 -12.08
C LEU A 45 17.10 11.62 -13.05
N LYS A 46 16.78 10.78 -14.04
CA LYS A 46 17.74 10.45 -15.09
C LYS A 46 18.16 11.67 -15.91
N LEU A 47 17.24 12.60 -16.08
CA LEU A 47 17.48 13.84 -16.81
C LEU A 47 18.16 14.90 -15.95
N ASP A 48 17.88 14.89 -14.65
CA ASP A 48 18.40 15.87 -13.69
C ASP A 48 18.74 15.19 -12.36
N PRO A 49 19.85 14.43 -12.30
CA PRO A 49 20.17 13.63 -11.10
C PRO A 49 20.43 14.43 -9.83
N GLY A 50 20.82 15.71 -9.98
CA GLY A 50 21.12 16.56 -8.84
C GLY A 50 19.92 17.35 -8.31
N ASN A 51 18.73 17.11 -8.83
CA ASN A 51 17.55 17.86 -8.43
C ASN A 51 17.11 17.44 -7.02
N THR A 52 17.36 18.31 -6.05
CA THR A 52 17.07 18.02 -4.64
C THR A 52 15.58 17.87 -4.36
N GLU A 53 14.75 18.59 -5.09
CA GLU A 53 13.30 18.50 -4.94
C GLU A 53 12.78 17.14 -5.39
N LEU A 54 13.25 16.65 -6.53
CA LEU A 54 12.91 15.31 -7.02
C LEU A 54 13.39 14.23 -6.06
N LEU A 55 14.60 14.38 -5.52
CA LEU A 55 15.14 13.44 -4.54
C LEU A 55 14.29 13.42 -3.26
N ALA A 56 13.83 14.58 -2.80
CA ALA A 56 12.95 14.66 -1.64
C ALA A 56 11.60 13.99 -1.90
N GLN A 57 11.03 14.20 -3.09
CA GLN A 57 9.78 13.55 -3.48
C GLN A 57 9.94 12.03 -3.57
N LYS A 58 11.04 11.57 -4.14
CA LYS A 58 11.35 10.14 -4.22
C LYS A 58 11.42 9.52 -2.84
N HIS A 59 12.11 10.19 -1.92
CA HIS A 59 12.24 9.71 -0.55
C HIS A 59 10.89 9.60 0.15
N ARG A 60 10.03 10.58 -0.04
CA ARG A 60 8.66 10.56 0.50
C ARG A 60 7.84 9.41 -0.06
N LEU A 61 7.92 9.20 -1.38
CA LEU A 61 7.19 8.12 -2.05
C LEU A 61 7.68 6.74 -1.59
N LEU A 62 8.97 6.59 -1.36
CA LEU A 62 9.52 5.34 -0.82
C LEU A 62 8.95 5.06 0.58
N GLY A 63 8.83 6.09 1.41
CA GLY A 63 8.20 5.97 2.72
C GLY A 63 6.75 5.55 2.61
N ASP A 64 6.00 6.14 1.67
CA ASP A 64 4.61 5.77 1.43
C ASP A 64 4.47 4.32 0.96
N ALA A 65 5.36 3.88 0.07
CA ALA A 65 5.35 2.49 -0.41
C ALA A 65 5.60 1.50 0.73
N VAL A 66 6.52 1.81 1.63
CA VAL A 66 6.78 0.97 2.81
C VAL A 66 5.55 0.90 3.70
N LYS A 67 4.92 2.04 3.95
CA LYS A 67 3.71 2.12 4.77
C LYS A 67 2.58 1.29 4.18
N GLU A 68 2.34 1.44 2.88
CA GLU A 68 1.29 0.72 2.17
C GLU A 68 1.54 -0.79 2.17
N THR A 69 2.81 -1.19 2.02
CA THR A 69 3.19 -2.60 2.09
C THR A 69 2.93 -3.18 3.48
N LYS A 70 3.24 -2.43 4.53
CA LYS A 70 2.96 -2.85 5.90
C LYS A 70 1.46 -2.99 6.13
N GLU A 71 0.66 -2.07 5.62
CA GLU A 71 -0.80 -2.16 5.73
C GLU A 71 -1.34 -3.41 5.06
N ARG A 72 -0.80 -3.75 3.89
CA ARG A 72 -1.19 -4.95 3.16
C ARG A 72 -0.87 -6.21 3.95
N LEU A 73 0.34 -6.28 4.49
CA LEU A 73 0.76 -7.42 5.30
C LEU A 73 -0.09 -7.56 6.56
N GLU A 74 -0.42 -6.45 7.21
CA GLU A 74 -1.24 -6.46 8.41
C GLU A 74 -2.67 -6.90 8.10
N THR A 75 -3.23 -6.46 6.99
CA THR A 75 -4.54 -6.90 6.53
C THR A 75 -4.57 -8.41 6.34
N LEU A 76 -3.56 -8.97 5.66
CA LEU A 76 -3.46 -10.40 5.41
C LEU A 76 -3.27 -11.18 6.71
N LYS A 77 -2.46 -10.66 7.62
CA LYS A 77 -2.23 -11.28 8.92
C LYS A 77 -3.51 -11.35 9.75
N ASN A 78 -4.25 -10.25 9.80
CA ASN A 78 -5.50 -10.18 10.55
C ASN A 78 -6.53 -11.14 9.96
N ALA A 79 -6.62 -11.21 8.63
CA ALA A 79 -7.54 -12.13 7.96
C ALA A 79 -7.18 -13.58 8.27
N ALA A 80 -5.89 -13.92 8.26
CA ALA A 80 -5.44 -15.28 8.57
C ALA A 80 -5.78 -15.66 10.02
N GLN A 81 -5.65 -14.72 10.96
CA GLN A 81 -5.99 -14.96 12.35
C GLN A 81 -7.50 -15.16 12.54
N GLN A 82 -8.31 -14.42 11.81
CA GLN A 82 -9.76 -14.51 11.91
C GLN A 82 -10.31 -15.77 11.24
N ALA A 83 -9.63 -16.27 10.23
CA ALA A 83 -10.03 -17.45 9.50
C ALA A 83 -9.79 -18.75 10.29
N ASN A 84 -9.01 -18.70 11.33
CA ASN A 84 -8.79 -19.83 12.24
C ASN A 84 -9.91 -19.87 13.30
#